data_2d9b40c113e1a4ec8b00c36f608729fa
#
_entry.id   2d9b40c113e1a4ec8b00c36f608729fa
#
_cell.length_a   1.000
_cell.length_b   1.000
_cell.length_c   1.000
_cell.angle_alpha   90.00
_cell.angle_beta   90.00
_cell.angle_gamma   90.00
#
_symmetry.space_group_name_H-M   'P 1'
#
loop_
_entity.id
_entity.type
_entity.pdbx_description
1 polymer ?
#
loop_
_entity_poly.entity_id
_entity_poly.type
_entity_poly.pdbx_seq_one_letter_code
_entity_poly.pdbx_strand_id
1 'polypeptide(L)'
;MNRRQLGLGAAAAAIASASGFAANAQTRDPSSVAFYDSFNDQLARLPATIQPDVRAFYELNGWRPVWTPERLRALQAAAGRAERHGLSQGDYFDFAALASIPASAEMRTTAAALGYARVLAEGAVRPETVEDLWEMQKNRVDLPVGLNDALAQVRLVDWYEGLAPTDIGYSNLSAGYVRYRRMIRDGRSWPIFRPGPTIEPGTSDPRVPVLIERLVAEGDLSAADGARLAGMGSYYGPELVEAVKGFQVRHGLASDGRIGTGTQRSLSASAEDRARQIALNLERRRWLQRDLAPERIEVNTAAAIMVYWKDGRPVHSNRVVCGSPDNQTPSLEKQFASVVANPPWYVPASIARNEILPKGPGYLRANNMFITDAGTVVQRAGPTAALGYVKFELRDSYAIFLHDTPSKAAFNLAMRQRSHGCVRVQDAVEFARLLLSPDPALLAQFDEAQDTRETKRIQTGREITVRLLYWTAFVDGQGRVAFREDVYGRDDKLAEALGIAVSLPKVVDDGRGRDADDVGP
;
A
#
# COMPACT_ATOMS: atom_id res chain seq x y z
N MET A 1 -41.86 -25.78 -48.88
CA MET A 1 -42.47 -25.37 -50.19
C MET A 1 -41.99 -23.97 -50.49
N ASN A 2 -41.20 -23.89 -51.54
CA ASN A 2 -41.12 -22.90 -52.62
C ASN A 2 -40.75 -21.44 -52.25
N ARG A 3 -39.54 -21.01 -52.61
CA ARG A 3 -39.01 -20.55 -53.93
C ARG A 3 -39.70 -19.29 -54.41
N ARG A 4 -39.04 -18.19 -54.73
CA ARG A 4 -38.03 -17.82 -55.73
C ARG A 4 -37.80 -16.31 -55.60
N GLN A 5 -36.59 -15.79 -55.59
CA GLN A 5 -35.74 -15.41 -56.73
C GLN A 5 -36.26 -14.22 -57.58
N LEU A 6 -35.37 -13.32 -57.78
CA LEU A 6 -34.98 -12.42 -58.87
C LEU A 6 -34.97 -10.99 -58.40
N GLY A 7 -33.98 -10.12 -58.55
CA GLY A 7 -32.83 -10.15 -59.43
C GLY A 7 -32.63 -8.76 -60.02
N LEU A 8 -31.39 -8.38 -60.28
CA LEU A 8 -30.95 -7.27 -61.11
C LEU A 8 -31.18 -5.85 -60.50
N GLY A 9 -30.22 -5.01 -60.12
CA GLY A 9 -29.09 -4.61 -60.99
C GLY A 9 -29.30 -3.18 -61.41
N ALA A 10 -28.64 -2.24 -60.74
CA ALA A 10 -28.37 -0.93 -61.35
C ALA A 10 -27.14 -0.34 -60.68
N ALA A 11 -26.09 -0.17 -61.47
CA ALA A 11 -24.96 0.66 -61.15
C ALA A 11 -25.44 2.12 -61.01
N ALA A 12 -25.13 2.75 -59.88
CA ALA A 12 -25.31 4.19 -59.71
C ALA A 12 -23.94 4.80 -59.35
N ALA A 13 -23.58 5.72 -60.20
CA ALA A 13 -22.35 6.45 -60.23
C ALA A 13 -21.96 7.07 -58.87
N ALA A 14 -20.66 6.95 -58.55
CA ALA A 14 -20.02 7.73 -57.52
C ALA A 14 -20.02 9.24 -57.94
N ILE A 15 -20.89 10.02 -57.33
CA ILE A 15 -20.75 11.47 -57.31
C ILE A 15 -19.88 11.76 -56.08
N ALA A 16 -18.61 12.00 -56.34
CA ALA A 16 -17.71 12.63 -55.40
C ALA A 16 -18.17 14.08 -55.19
N SER A 17 -19.01 14.30 -54.18
CA SER A 17 -19.21 15.63 -53.64
C SER A 17 -17.96 16.00 -52.85
N ALA A 18 -17.03 16.68 -53.48
CA ALA A 18 -16.03 17.48 -52.84
C ALA A 18 -16.72 18.65 -52.11
N SER A 19 -17.29 18.34 -50.94
CA SER A 19 -17.64 19.36 -49.96
C SER A 19 -16.34 19.87 -49.40
N GLY A 20 -15.93 21.03 -49.93
CA GLY A 20 -14.80 21.79 -49.43
C GLY A 20 -14.95 21.99 -47.92
N PHE A 21 -14.03 21.44 -47.16
CA PHE A 21 -13.67 21.98 -45.88
C PHE A 21 -13.13 23.40 -46.17
N ALA A 22 -14.03 24.37 -46.16
CA ALA A 22 -13.65 25.74 -45.95
C ALA A 22 -13.02 25.76 -44.54
N ALA A 23 -11.70 25.64 -44.48
CA ALA A 23 -10.94 25.98 -43.32
C ALA A 23 -11.34 27.40 -42.95
N ASN A 24 -12.11 27.56 -41.87
CA ASN A 24 -12.30 28.83 -41.21
C ASN A 24 -10.90 29.32 -40.83
N ALA A 25 -10.29 30.12 -41.67
CA ALA A 25 -9.14 30.92 -41.33
C ALA A 25 -9.61 32.01 -40.37
N GLN A 26 -9.98 31.61 -39.15
CA GLN A 26 -9.98 32.51 -38.03
C GLN A 26 -8.55 33.04 -37.94
N THR A 27 -8.40 34.33 -38.10
CA THR A 27 -7.14 35.04 -37.89
C THR A 27 -6.63 34.66 -36.50
N ARG A 28 -5.65 33.75 -36.49
CA ARG A 28 -5.03 33.34 -35.21
C ARG A 28 -4.39 34.61 -34.64
N ASP A 29 -4.63 34.85 -33.35
CA ASP A 29 -3.94 35.88 -32.60
C ASP A 29 -2.42 35.73 -32.83
N PRO A 30 -1.69 36.83 -33.15
CA PRO A 30 -0.25 36.77 -33.38
C PRO A 30 0.56 36.06 -32.31
N SER A 31 0.14 36.15 -31.04
CA SER A 31 0.75 35.43 -29.93
C SER A 31 0.60 33.92 -30.05
N SER A 32 -0.53 33.44 -30.55
CA SER A 32 -0.81 32.01 -30.78
C SER A 32 0.01 31.46 -31.96
N VAL A 33 0.26 32.25 -32.99
CA VAL A 33 1.11 31.86 -34.13
C VAL A 33 2.55 31.71 -33.69
N ALA A 34 3.10 32.71 -32.99
CA ALA A 34 4.47 32.66 -32.47
C ALA A 34 4.67 31.50 -31.45
N PHE A 35 3.67 31.20 -30.65
CA PHE A 35 3.71 30.06 -29.72
C PHE A 35 3.73 28.73 -30.46
N TYR A 36 2.86 28.55 -31.45
CA TYR A 36 2.79 27.34 -32.26
C TYR A 36 4.09 27.08 -33.04
N ASP A 37 4.67 28.12 -33.63
CA ASP A 37 5.91 28.01 -34.42
C ASP A 37 7.11 27.56 -33.56
N SER A 38 7.15 27.97 -32.28
CA SER A 38 8.21 27.59 -31.35
C SER A 38 7.90 26.34 -30.54
N PHE A 39 6.69 25.77 -30.66
CA PHE A 39 6.18 24.72 -29.79
C PHE A 39 7.08 23.46 -29.75
N ASN A 40 7.43 22.93 -30.92
CA ASN A 40 8.21 21.70 -31.00
C ASN A 40 9.63 21.88 -30.44
N ASP A 41 10.23 23.02 -30.61
CA ASP A 41 11.55 23.34 -30.06
C ASP A 41 11.53 23.47 -28.54
N GLN A 42 10.47 24.04 -27.98
CA GLN A 42 10.28 24.14 -26.55
C GLN A 42 9.92 22.79 -25.94
N LEU A 43 9.04 21.99 -26.60
CA LEU A 43 8.67 20.66 -26.17
C LEU A 43 9.88 19.74 -26.08
N ALA A 44 10.78 19.79 -27.08
CA ALA A 44 11.98 18.95 -27.09
C ALA A 44 12.95 19.23 -25.92
N ARG A 45 12.84 20.39 -25.26
CA ARG A 45 13.63 20.74 -24.06
C ARG A 45 13.06 20.19 -22.76
N LEU A 46 11.83 19.67 -22.78
CA LEU A 46 11.19 19.04 -21.61
C LEU A 46 11.64 17.57 -21.48
N PRO A 47 11.57 16.99 -20.28
CA PRO A 47 11.78 15.55 -20.10
C PRO A 47 10.87 14.73 -21.02
N ALA A 48 11.40 13.72 -21.69
CA ALA A 48 10.65 12.92 -22.66
C ALA A 48 9.35 12.30 -22.08
N THR A 49 9.33 12.00 -20.80
CA THR A 49 8.19 11.39 -20.10
C THR A 49 6.96 12.30 -19.98
N ILE A 50 7.14 13.64 -20.04
CA ILE A 50 6.01 14.59 -19.91
C ILE A 50 5.59 15.17 -21.26
N GLN A 51 6.42 15.04 -22.31
CA GLN A 51 6.15 15.63 -23.63
C GLN A 51 4.79 15.22 -24.23
N PRO A 52 4.36 13.92 -24.16
CA PRO A 52 3.06 13.51 -24.69
C PRO A 52 1.90 14.24 -24.02
N ASP A 53 1.93 14.39 -22.69
CA ASP A 53 0.85 15.05 -21.96
C ASP A 53 0.80 16.55 -22.25
N VAL A 54 1.97 17.21 -22.34
CA VAL A 54 2.05 18.62 -22.69
C VAL A 54 1.50 18.85 -24.09
N ARG A 55 1.84 17.99 -25.06
CA ARG A 55 1.30 18.04 -26.41
C ARG A 55 -0.21 17.90 -26.41
N ALA A 56 -0.74 16.85 -25.79
CA ALA A 56 -2.18 16.59 -25.70
C ALA A 56 -2.94 17.76 -25.06
N PHE A 57 -2.37 18.35 -24.00
CA PHE A 57 -2.96 19.52 -23.35
C PHE A 57 -3.09 20.72 -24.31
N TYR A 58 -2.04 21.06 -25.08
CA TYR A 58 -2.12 22.18 -26.01
C TYR A 58 -2.94 21.87 -27.26
N GLU A 59 -3.06 20.63 -27.68
CA GLU A 59 -4.04 20.21 -28.69
C GLU A 59 -5.47 20.56 -28.27
N LEU A 60 -5.85 20.25 -27.02
CA LEU A 60 -7.15 20.61 -26.45
C LEU A 60 -7.38 22.12 -26.36
N ASN A 61 -6.32 22.88 -26.14
CA ASN A 61 -6.38 24.34 -26.00
C ASN A 61 -6.18 25.11 -27.31
N GLY A 62 -6.18 24.44 -28.48
CA GLY A 62 -6.02 25.07 -29.79
C GLY A 62 -4.69 25.80 -29.94
N TRP A 63 -3.63 25.26 -29.31
CA TRP A 63 -2.25 25.76 -29.35
C TRP A 63 -2.11 27.21 -28.86
N ARG A 64 -2.78 27.53 -27.74
CA ARG A 64 -2.78 28.87 -27.15
C ARG A 64 -2.14 28.85 -25.76
N PRO A 65 -1.42 29.93 -25.38
CA PRO A 65 -1.02 30.12 -23.97
C PRO A 65 -2.23 30.15 -23.05
N VAL A 66 -2.10 29.53 -21.88
CA VAL A 66 -3.20 29.38 -20.93
C VAL A 66 -2.94 30.00 -19.56
N TRP A 67 -1.68 30.24 -19.21
CA TRP A 67 -1.32 30.71 -17.86
C TRP A 67 -1.50 32.21 -17.73
N THR A 68 -2.60 32.62 -17.07
CA THR A 68 -2.82 34.00 -16.62
C THR A 68 -2.31 34.18 -15.18
N PRO A 69 -2.13 35.43 -14.70
CA PRO A 69 -1.76 35.69 -13.31
C PRO A 69 -2.71 35.03 -12.30
N GLU A 70 -4.02 34.95 -12.59
CA GLU A 70 -5.03 34.30 -11.74
C GLU A 70 -4.80 32.79 -11.69
N ARG A 71 -4.57 32.15 -12.83
CA ARG A 71 -4.30 30.70 -12.93
C ARG A 71 -2.99 30.33 -12.26
N LEU A 72 -1.96 31.17 -12.35
CA LEU A 72 -0.71 30.99 -11.62
C LEU A 72 -0.91 31.08 -10.10
N ARG A 73 -1.71 32.06 -9.63
CA ARG A 73 -2.04 32.13 -8.19
C ARG A 73 -2.81 30.88 -7.73
N ALA A 74 -3.73 30.36 -8.54
CA ALA A 74 -4.44 29.12 -8.24
C ALA A 74 -3.49 27.90 -8.21
N LEU A 75 -2.54 27.82 -9.14
CA LEU A 75 -1.50 26.79 -9.15
C LEU A 75 -0.62 26.88 -7.90
N GLN A 76 -0.20 28.07 -7.51
CA GLN A 76 0.58 28.30 -6.30
C GLN A 76 -0.19 27.91 -5.03
N ALA A 77 -1.49 28.21 -4.97
CA ALA A 77 -2.34 27.79 -3.86
C ALA A 77 -2.49 26.27 -3.76
N ALA A 78 -2.63 25.58 -4.92
CA ALA A 78 -2.67 24.12 -4.98
C ALA A 78 -1.33 23.51 -4.54
N ALA A 79 -0.22 23.99 -5.10
CA ALA A 79 1.13 23.53 -4.76
C ALA A 79 1.50 23.79 -3.28
N GLY A 80 0.98 24.86 -2.69
CA GLY A 80 1.13 25.17 -1.26
C GLY A 80 0.55 24.11 -0.33
N ARG A 81 -0.28 23.20 -0.86
CA ARG A 81 -0.83 22.06 -0.11
C ARG A 81 0.01 20.78 -0.21
N ALA A 82 1.13 20.81 -0.95
CA ALA A 82 1.98 19.63 -1.20
C ALA A 82 2.43 18.93 0.10
N GLU A 83 2.69 19.67 1.19
CA GLU A 83 3.06 19.09 2.48
C GLU A 83 2.02 18.10 3.00
N ARG A 84 0.73 18.28 2.71
CA ARG A 84 -0.32 17.33 3.13
C ARG A 84 -0.17 15.95 2.48
N HIS A 85 0.53 15.88 1.36
CA HIS A 85 0.77 14.66 0.60
C HIS A 85 2.18 14.08 0.83
N GLY A 86 2.94 14.63 1.80
CA GLY A 86 4.33 14.21 2.03
C GLY A 86 5.29 14.69 0.94
N LEU A 87 4.93 15.75 0.23
CA LEU A 87 5.68 16.33 -0.89
C LEU A 87 6.19 17.73 -0.52
N SER A 88 7.24 18.19 -1.20
CA SER A 88 7.73 19.57 -1.12
C SER A 88 7.30 20.35 -2.36
N GLN A 89 6.73 21.52 -2.16
CA GLN A 89 6.37 22.41 -3.27
C GLN A 89 7.57 22.75 -4.15
N GLY A 90 8.74 22.97 -3.53
CA GLY A 90 9.97 23.35 -4.24
C GLY A 90 10.51 22.29 -5.18
N ASP A 91 10.12 21.02 -5.01
CA ASP A 91 10.54 19.93 -5.89
C ASP A 91 9.85 20.00 -7.27
N TYR A 92 8.74 20.72 -7.37
CA TYR A 92 7.91 20.80 -8.59
C TYR A 92 7.87 22.19 -9.20
N PHE A 93 7.92 23.25 -8.37
CA PHE A 93 7.67 24.62 -8.81
C PHE A 93 8.69 25.60 -8.27
N ASP A 94 9.36 26.33 -9.19
CA ASP A 94 10.07 27.57 -8.90
C ASP A 94 9.18 28.76 -9.24
N PHE A 95 8.29 29.15 -8.32
CA PHE A 95 7.35 30.24 -8.54
C PHE A 95 8.04 31.61 -8.69
N ALA A 96 9.26 31.78 -8.20
CA ALA A 96 10.02 33.01 -8.42
C ALA A 96 10.44 33.14 -9.89
N ALA A 97 10.88 32.04 -10.51
CA ALA A 97 11.20 31.98 -11.93
C ALA A 97 9.95 32.03 -12.82
N LEU A 98 8.80 31.57 -12.32
CA LEU A 98 7.53 31.59 -13.07
C LEU A 98 6.84 32.97 -13.04
N ALA A 99 7.16 33.84 -12.08
CA ALA A 99 6.55 35.18 -11.94
C ALA A 99 6.93 36.15 -13.08
N SER A 100 8.04 35.90 -13.80
CA SER A 100 8.52 36.70 -14.92
C SER A 100 8.38 35.96 -16.25
N ILE A 101 7.15 35.78 -16.74
CA ILE A 101 6.84 34.82 -17.81
C ILE A 101 7.19 35.33 -19.23
N PRO A 102 8.33 34.93 -19.84
CA PRO A 102 8.45 34.82 -21.28
C PRO A 102 7.64 33.61 -21.78
N ALA A 103 7.32 33.57 -23.08
CA ALA A 103 6.63 32.43 -23.71
C ALA A 103 7.26 31.04 -23.38
N SER A 104 8.56 31.00 -23.08
CA SER A 104 9.27 29.79 -22.66
C SER A 104 8.87 29.29 -21.26
N ALA A 105 8.30 30.12 -20.39
CA ALA A 105 7.81 29.71 -19.09
C ALA A 105 6.42 29.06 -19.16
N GLU A 106 5.63 29.41 -20.17
CA GLU A 106 4.29 28.86 -20.41
C GLU A 106 4.30 27.33 -20.44
N MET A 107 5.13 26.77 -21.33
CA MET A 107 5.21 25.31 -21.49
C MET A 107 5.87 24.61 -20.29
N ARG A 108 6.87 25.24 -19.67
CA ARG A 108 7.47 24.71 -18.43
C ARG A 108 6.48 24.70 -17.28
N THR A 109 5.63 25.72 -17.17
CA THR A 109 4.57 25.76 -16.18
C THR A 109 3.57 24.63 -16.40
N THR A 110 3.15 24.39 -17.66
CA THR A 110 2.26 23.25 -17.98
C THR A 110 2.92 21.92 -17.65
N ALA A 111 4.19 21.74 -18.01
CA ALA A 111 4.92 20.51 -17.69
C ALA A 111 5.04 20.28 -16.18
N ALA A 112 5.32 21.32 -15.40
CA ALA A 112 5.36 21.26 -13.94
C ALA A 112 3.97 20.96 -13.35
N ALA A 113 2.93 21.61 -13.88
CA ALA A 113 1.55 21.38 -13.45
C ALA A 113 1.09 19.94 -13.70
N LEU A 114 1.33 19.38 -14.88
CA LEU A 114 1.02 17.99 -15.22
C LEU A 114 1.92 17.01 -14.46
N GLY A 115 3.19 17.32 -14.26
CA GLY A 115 4.12 16.51 -13.46
C GLY A 115 3.65 16.39 -12.01
N TYR A 116 3.29 17.48 -11.37
CA TYR A 116 2.74 17.48 -10.02
C TYR A 116 1.40 16.75 -9.93
N ALA A 117 0.51 16.93 -10.91
CA ALA A 117 -0.74 16.20 -11.02
C ALA A 117 -0.51 14.68 -11.08
N ARG A 118 0.47 14.24 -11.90
CA ARG A 118 0.84 12.82 -12.00
C ARG A 118 1.31 12.27 -10.66
N VAL A 119 2.15 13.00 -9.94
CA VAL A 119 2.63 12.56 -8.62
C VAL A 119 1.48 12.39 -7.63
N LEU A 120 0.49 13.26 -7.64
CA LEU A 120 -0.69 13.13 -6.79
C LEU A 120 -1.59 11.95 -7.21
N ALA A 121 -1.73 11.74 -8.51
CA ALA A 121 -2.58 10.69 -9.07
C ALA A 121 -1.95 9.28 -9.00
N GLU A 122 -0.66 9.15 -9.28
CA GLU A 122 0.01 7.88 -9.59
C GLU A 122 1.24 7.61 -8.73
N GLY A 123 1.72 8.62 -7.97
CA GLY A 123 2.98 8.59 -7.24
C GLY A 123 4.16 9.12 -8.06
N ALA A 124 5.26 9.42 -7.36
CA ALA A 124 6.50 9.94 -7.95
C ALA A 124 7.40 8.80 -8.46
N VAL A 125 7.30 7.62 -7.88
CA VAL A 125 8.10 6.43 -8.20
C VAL A 125 7.21 5.36 -8.80
N ARG A 126 7.66 4.70 -9.85
CA ARG A 126 6.97 3.51 -10.37
C ARG A 126 7.22 2.33 -9.44
N PRO A 127 6.17 1.70 -8.90
CA PRO A 127 6.33 0.65 -7.88
C PRO A 127 7.19 -0.53 -8.34
N GLU A 128 7.15 -0.91 -9.62
CA GLU A 128 7.92 -2.02 -10.17
C GLU A 128 9.45 -1.77 -10.17
N THR A 129 9.88 -0.53 -9.92
CA THR A 129 11.32 -0.21 -9.80
C THR A 129 11.85 -0.40 -8.39
N VAL A 130 10.97 -0.54 -7.40
CA VAL A 130 11.34 -0.65 -5.97
C VAL A 130 10.79 -1.90 -5.29
N GLU A 131 9.82 -2.57 -5.89
CA GLU A 131 9.27 -3.85 -5.43
C GLU A 131 9.48 -4.92 -6.51
N ASP A 132 10.17 -6.00 -6.16
CA ASP A 132 10.58 -7.06 -7.11
C ASP A 132 9.39 -7.76 -7.77
N LEU A 133 8.27 -7.90 -7.04
CA LEU A 133 6.99 -8.35 -7.56
C LEU A 133 5.87 -7.42 -7.07
N TRP A 134 5.37 -6.62 -8.00
CA TRP A 134 4.25 -5.72 -7.76
C TRP A 134 3.19 -5.89 -8.86
N GLU A 135 2.02 -6.35 -8.49
CA GLU A 135 0.93 -6.65 -9.42
C GLU A 135 -0.42 -6.17 -8.85
N MET A 136 -0.54 -4.84 -8.78
CA MET A 136 -1.72 -4.15 -8.28
C MET A 136 -2.37 -3.35 -9.40
N GLN A 137 -3.66 -3.09 -9.29
CA GLN A 137 -4.34 -2.15 -10.18
C GLN A 137 -3.87 -0.73 -9.90
N LYS A 138 -3.36 -0.05 -10.94
CA LYS A 138 -2.90 1.34 -10.87
C LYS A 138 -4.04 2.31 -11.07
N ASN A 139 -3.94 3.45 -10.41
CA ASN A 139 -4.78 4.59 -10.77
C ASN A 139 -4.43 5.08 -12.19
N ARG A 140 -5.44 5.44 -12.96
CA ARG A 140 -5.27 6.01 -14.31
C ARG A 140 -6.17 7.22 -14.45
N VAL A 141 -5.58 8.35 -14.79
CA VAL A 141 -6.27 9.63 -14.95
C VAL A 141 -5.80 10.28 -16.25
N ASP A 142 -6.73 10.82 -17.02
CA ASP A 142 -6.41 11.66 -18.17
C ASP A 142 -6.05 13.06 -17.65
N LEU A 143 -4.76 13.27 -17.38
CA LEU A 143 -4.26 14.50 -16.78
C LEU A 143 -4.39 15.72 -17.72
N PRO A 144 -4.10 15.64 -19.03
CA PRO A 144 -4.33 16.75 -19.97
C PRO A 144 -5.77 17.24 -19.99
N VAL A 145 -6.74 16.32 -20.10
CA VAL A 145 -8.17 16.66 -20.07
C VAL A 145 -8.55 17.24 -18.71
N GLY A 146 -8.13 16.60 -17.63
CA GLY A 146 -8.44 17.06 -16.27
C GLY A 146 -7.89 18.46 -15.97
N LEU A 147 -6.65 18.77 -16.39
CA LEU A 147 -6.05 20.10 -16.22
C LEU A 147 -6.81 21.15 -17.06
N ASN A 148 -7.13 20.82 -18.31
CA ASN A 148 -7.90 21.71 -19.18
C ASN A 148 -9.25 22.08 -18.55
N ASP A 149 -9.99 21.08 -18.09
CA ASP A 149 -11.30 21.29 -17.47
C ASP A 149 -11.21 22.06 -16.15
N ALA A 150 -10.18 21.78 -15.34
CA ALA A 150 -9.94 22.49 -14.08
C ALA A 150 -9.62 23.97 -14.30
N LEU A 151 -8.87 24.30 -15.36
CA LEU A 151 -8.58 25.68 -15.75
C LEU A 151 -9.80 26.40 -16.32
N ALA A 152 -10.62 25.72 -17.12
CA ALA A 152 -11.84 26.27 -17.70
C ALA A 152 -12.90 26.55 -16.63
N GLN A 153 -13.02 25.69 -15.62
CA GLN A 153 -14.02 25.79 -14.55
C GLN A 153 -13.51 26.53 -13.30
N VAL A 154 -12.29 27.09 -13.33
CA VAL A 154 -11.67 27.83 -12.22
C VAL A 154 -11.62 27.01 -10.92
N ARG A 155 -11.39 25.69 -11.01
CA ARG A 155 -11.36 24.75 -9.88
C ARG A 155 -10.04 23.99 -9.74
N LEU A 156 -8.94 24.63 -10.12
CA LEU A 156 -7.62 23.98 -10.17
C LEU A 156 -7.19 23.39 -8.80
N VAL A 157 -7.46 24.08 -7.71
CA VAL A 157 -7.13 23.61 -6.35
C VAL A 157 -7.89 22.33 -6.01
N ASP A 158 -9.20 22.30 -6.27
CA ASP A 158 -10.05 21.15 -5.96
C ASP A 158 -9.71 19.94 -6.85
N TRP A 159 -9.34 20.21 -8.10
CA TRP A 159 -8.89 19.16 -9.00
C TRP A 159 -7.63 18.48 -8.48
N TYR A 160 -6.61 19.24 -8.05
CA TYR A 160 -5.40 18.66 -7.48
C TYR A 160 -5.67 17.85 -6.21
N GLU A 161 -6.52 18.35 -5.31
CA GLU A 161 -6.91 17.61 -4.09
C GLU A 161 -7.64 16.29 -4.44
N GLY A 162 -8.45 16.29 -5.50
CA GLY A 162 -9.16 15.10 -5.98
C GLY A 162 -8.28 14.05 -6.69
N LEU A 163 -7.04 14.40 -7.09
CA LEU A 163 -6.10 13.45 -7.69
C LEU A 163 -5.47 12.52 -6.65
N ALA A 164 -5.24 13.01 -5.43
CA ALA A 164 -4.74 12.18 -4.34
C ALA A 164 -5.82 11.23 -3.81
N PRO A 165 -5.45 10.14 -3.11
CA PRO A 165 -6.43 9.28 -2.44
C PRO A 165 -7.27 10.06 -1.43
N THR A 166 -8.59 9.84 -1.46
CA THR A 166 -9.56 10.54 -0.59
C THR A 166 -10.08 9.64 0.54
N ASP A 167 -9.62 8.40 0.61
CA ASP A 167 -10.03 7.48 1.69
C ASP A 167 -9.56 7.97 3.06
N ILE A 168 -10.28 7.52 4.09
CA ILE A 168 -10.02 7.93 5.48
C ILE A 168 -8.61 7.54 5.95
N GLY A 169 -8.05 6.43 5.44
CA GLY A 169 -6.71 5.98 5.77
C GLY A 169 -5.64 6.93 5.25
N TYR A 170 -5.78 7.40 3.99
CA TYR A 170 -4.88 8.41 3.44
C TYR A 170 -5.03 9.76 4.14
N SER A 171 -6.26 10.22 4.35
CA SER A 171 -6.54 11.51 4.99
C SER A 171 -5.98 11.58 6.40
N ASN A 172 -6.15 10.55 7.22
CA ASN A 172 -5.60 10.49 8.56
C ASN A 172 -4.08 10.36 8.57
N LEU A 173 -3.50 9.59 7.62
CA LEU A 173 -2.04 9.49 7.47
C LEU A 173 -1.44 10.85 7.06
N SER A 174 -2.08 11.57 6.14
CA SER A 174 -1.76 12.94 5.75
C SER A 174 -1.77 13.90 6.95
N ALA A 175 -2.84 13.86 7.75
CA ALA A 175 -2.93 14.67 8.98
C ALA A 175 -1.81 14.33 9.97
N GLY A 176 -1.49 13.03 10.09
CA GLY A 176 -0.33 12.56 10.86
C GLY A 176 0.97 13.16 10.37
N TYR A 177 1.23 13.15 9.07
CA TYR A 177 2.42 13.76 8.47
C TYR A 177 2.53 15.24 8.82
N VAL A 178 1.47 16.02 8.60
CA VAL A 178 1.44 17.46 8.91
C VAL A 178 1.69 17.71 10.40
N ARG A 179 1.14 16.84 11.29
CA ARG A 179 1.39 16.94 12.74
C ARG A 179 2.89 16.77 13.06
N TYR A 180 3.54 15.73 12.53
CA TYR A 180 4.97 15.50 12.76
C TYR A 180 5.82 16.64 12.18
N ARG A 181 5.52 17.12 10.97
CA ARG A 181 6.21 18.25 10.36
C ARG A 181 6.07 19.53 11.17
N ARG A 182 4.89 19.79 11.74
CA ARG A 182 4.66 20.92 12.64
C ARG A 182 5.51 20.80 13.91
N MET A 183 5.53 19.63 14.55
CA MET A 183 6.34 19.39 15.75
C MET A 183 7.82 19.67 15.48
N ILE A 184 8.33 19.24 14.32
CA ILE A 184 9.73 19.48 13.90
C ILE A 184 9.97 21.00 13.74
N ARG A 185 9.11 21.70 13.00
CA ARG A 185 9.25 23.15 12.77
C ARG A 185 9.18 23.97 14.06
N ASP A 186 8.33 23.58 14.97
CA ASP A 186 8.11 24.27 16.25
C ASP A 186 9.19 23.94 17.30
N GLY A 187 10.17 23.09 16.96
CA GLY A 187 11.20 22.62 17.90
C GLY A 187 10.64 21.78 19.06
N ARG A 188 9.46 21.17 18.86
CA ARG A 188 8.75 20.35 19.86
C ARG A 188 8.93 18.86 19.64
N SER A 189 9.90 18.46 18.83
CA SER A 189 10.26 17.05 18.67
C SER A 189 10.84 16.51 19.98
N TRP A 190 10.62 15.23 20.21
CA TRP A 190 11.12 14.55 21.40
C TRP A 190 12.63 14.30 21.36
N PRO A 191 13.30 14.20 22.53
CA PRO A 191 14.68 13.76 22.59
C PRO A 191 14.83 12.29 22.22
N ILE A 192 15.97 11.93 21.63
CA ILE A 192 16.26 10.54 21.24
C ILE A 192 16.40 9.67 22.48
N PHE A 193 15.62 8.58 22.55
CA PHE A 193 15.74 7.58 23.59
C PHE A 193 17.04 6.76 23.39
N ARG A 194 17.94 6.83 24.37
CA ARG A 194 19.24 6.14 24.27
C ARG A 194 19.11 4.64 24.58
N PRO A 195 19.66 3.75 23.75
CA PRO A 195 19.70 2.32 24.06
C PRO A 195 20.50 2.04 25.35
N GLY A 196 20.16 0.93 26.02
CA GLY A 196 20.80 0.50 27.25
C GLY A 196 20.21 -0.82 27.74
N PRO A 197 20.45 -1.20 28.99
CA PRO A 197 19.81 -2.37 29.58
C PRO A 197 18.29 -2.31 29.49
N THR A 198 17.63 -3.48 29.47
CA THR A 198 16.17 -3.56 29.52
C THR A 198 15.65 -2.89 30.79
N ILE A 199 14.61 -2.05 30.65
CA ILE A 199 13.91 -1.48 31.79
C ILE A 199 12.72 -2.38 32.11
N GLU A 200 12.72 -2.94 33.30
CA GLU A 200 11.63 -3.80 33.78
C GLU A 200 10.57 -3.00 34.52
N PRO A 201 9.29 -3.39 34.44
CA PRO A 201 8.22 -2.81 35.27
C PRO A 201 8.60 -2.78 36.76
N GLY A 202 8.28 -1.66 37.43
CA GLY A 202 8.53 -1.49 38.85
C GLY A 202 9.97 -1.09 39.22
N THR A 203 10.85 -0.85 38.25
CA THR A 203 12.24 -0.43 38.48
C THR A 203 12.39 1.08 38.30
N SER A 204 13.56 1.62 38.69
CA SER A 204 13.94 3.00 38.41
C SER A 204 15.07 3.03 37.38
N ASP A 205 14.93 3.94 36.40
CA ASP A 205 15.93 4.11 35.33
C ASP A 205 16.03 5.59 34.92
N PRO A 206 17.23 6.16 34.77
CA PRO A 206 17.42 7.59 34.43
C PRO A 206 16.82 7.98 33.06
N ARG A 207 16.46 7.03 32.21
CA ARG A 207 15.83 7.28 30.89
C ARG A 207 14.30 7.46 30.98
N VAL A 208 13.67 7.20 32.15
CA VAL A 208 12.21 7.32 32.33
C VAL A 208 11.68 8.73 32.04
N PRO A 209 12.31 9.85 32.43
CA PRO A 209 11.85 11.18 32.04
C PRO A 209 11.77 11.35 30.51
N VAL A 210 12.79 10.92 29.77
CA VAL A 210 12.81 10.95 28.30
C VAL A 210 11.70 10.08 27.70
N LEU A 211 11.44 8.91 28.30
CA LEU A 211 10.32 8.06 27.90
C LEU A 211 8.97 8.76 28.04
N ILE A 212 8.73 9.46 29.15
CA ILE A 212 7.50 10.22 29.40
C ILE A 212 7.32 11.28 28.33
N GLU A 213 8.34 12.10 28.07
CA GLU A 213 8.30 13.13 27.01
C GLU A 213 7.97 12.52 25.64
N ARG A 214 8.58 11.38 25.30
CA ARG A 214 8.31 10.66 24.07
C ARG A 214 6.87 10.20 23.95
N LEU A 215 6.32 9.55 24.97
CA LEU A 215 4.95 9.03 24.97
C LEU A 215 3.91 10.17 24.91
N VAL A 216 4.17 11.28 25.57
CA VAL A 216 3.31 12.48 25.50
C VAL A 216 3.34 13.08 24.10
N ALA A 217 4.52 13.24 23.50
CA ALA A 217 4.67 13.83 22.18
C ALA A 217 3.96 13.02 21.09
N GLU A 218 3.98 11.68 21.17
CA GLU A 218 3.27 10.81 20.22
C GLU A 218 1.79 10.60 20.58
N GLY A 219 1.35 10.96 21.78
CA GLY A 219 -0.03 10.84 22.23
C GLY A 219 -0.38 9.46 22.81
N ASP A 220 0.62 8.69 23.22
CA ASP A 220 0.43 7.43 23.98
C ASP A 220 0.22 7.71 25.47
N LEU A 221 0.54 8.92 25.93
CA LEU A 221 0.29 9.43 27.28
C LEU A 221 -0.32 10.83 27.19
N SER A 222 -1.28 11.16 28.05
CA SER A 222 -1.82 12.52 28.10
C SER A 222 -0.78 13.52 28.66
N ALA A 223 -0.86 14.79 28.26
CA ALA A 223 0.05 15.82 28.78
C ALA A 223 -0.10 15.99 30.32
N ALA A 224 -1.32 15.84 30.84
CA ALA A 224 -1.58 15.94 32.28
C ALA A 224 -0.94 14.78 33.06
N ASP A 225 -1.10 13.54 32.56
CA ASP A 225 -0.47 12.36 33.17
C ASP A 225 1.06 12.43 33.04
N GLY A 226 1.54 12.89 31.88
CA GLY A 226 2.98 13.09 31.65
C GLY A 226 3.59 14.06 32.70
N ALA A 227 2.96 15.22 32.94
CA ALA A 227 3.42 16.16 33.94
C ALA A 227 3.40 15.56 35.37
N ARG A 228 2.36 14.83 35.71
CA ARG A 228 2.23 14.16 37.00
C ARG A 228 3.29 13.06 37.21
N LEU A 229 3.49 12.21 36.18
CA LEU A 229 4.46 11.12 36.24
C LEU A 229 5.91 11.61 36.21
N ALA A 230 6.20 12.70 35.51
CA ALA A 230 7.52 13.33 35.53
C ALA A 230 7.89 13.81 36.96
N GLY A 231 6.90 14.21 37.78
CA GLY A 231 7.09 14.54 39.20
C GLY A 231 7.48 13.34 40.09
N MET A 232 7.29 12.10 39.61
CA MET A 232 7.69 10.87 40.30
C MET A 232 9.17 10.46 39.98
N GLY A 233 9.88 11.25 39.20
CA GLY A 233 11.28 11.04 38.88
C GLY A 233 11.52 9.87 37.90
N SER A 234 12.41 8.96 38.24
CA SER A 234 12.88 7.88 37.38
C SER A 234 12.11 6.55 37.56
N TYR A 235 11.03 6.53 38.34
CA TYR A 235 10.30 5.29 38.61
C TYR A 235 9.40 4.86 37.43
N TYR A 236 9.60 3.63 36.95
CA TYR A 236 8.81 3.02 35.90
C TYR A 236 7.59 2.29 36.48
N GLY A 237 6.62 3.06 36.94
CA GLY A 237 5.43 2.57 37.66
C GLY A 237 4.33 2.02 36.73
N PRO A 238 3.28 1.40 37.34
CA PRO A 238 2.24 0.66 36.61
C PRO A 238 1.53 1.45 35.51
N GLU A 239 1.25 2.72 35.75
CA GLU A 239 0.55 3.59 34.80
C GLU A 239 1.39 3.88 33.55
N LEU A 240 2.70 4.12 33.74
CA LEU A 240 3.63 4.30 32.62
C LEU A 240 3.83 2.98 31.86
N VAL A 241 3.76 1.84 32.56
CA VAL A 241 3.79 0.50 31.95
C VAL A 241 2.61 0.32 30.99
N GLU A 242 1.40 0.72 31.35
CA GLU A 242 0.23 0.65 30.48
C GLU A 242 0.37 1.58 29.24
N ALA A 243 0.90 2.78 29.42
CA ALA A 243 1.20 3.66 28.30
C ALA A 243 2.24 3.05 27.34
N VAL A 244 3.29 2.40 27.86
CA VAL A 244 4.28 1.67 27.05
C VAL A 244 3.65 0.47 26.34
N LYS A 245 2.75 -0.29 26.97
CA LYS A 245 2.02 -1.35 26.27
C LYS A 245 1.19 -0.83 25.10
N GLY A 246 0.53 0.33 25.28
CA GLY A 246 -0.16 1.03 24.18
C GLY A 246 0.78 1.40 23.04
N PHE A 247 1.94 1.99 23.36
CA PHE A 247 3.00 2.27 22.42
C PHE A 247 3.47 1.01 21.69
N GLN A 248 3.73 -0.07 22.42
CA GLN A 248 4.18 -1.36 21.85
C GLN A 248 3.17 -1.91 20.83
N VAL A 249 1.87 -1.92 21.16
CA VAL A 249 0.80 -2.34 20.24
C VAL A 249 0.82 -1.50 18.97
N ARG A 250 0.88 -0.17 19.11
CA ARG A 250 0.89 0.78 18.00
C ARG A 250 2.13 0.62 17.11
N HIS A 251 3.24 0.17 17.68
CA HIS A 251 4.50 -0.10 16.97
C HIS A 251 4.70 -1.58 16.56
N GLY A 252 3.69 -2.45 16.76
CA GLY A 252 3.77 -3.86 16.37
C GLY A 252 4.75 -4.71 17.19
N LEU A 253 5.00 -4.29 18.41
CA LEU A 253 5.87 -4.97 19.37
C LEU A 253 5.08 -5.88 20.31
N ALA A 254 5.76 -6.76 21.05
CA ALA A 254 5.15 -7.50 22.14
C ALA A 254 4.67 -6.51 23.22
N SER A 255 3.38 -6.59 23.58
CA SER A 255 2.77 -5.71 24.57
C SER A 255 2.97 -6.22 26.00
N ASP A 256 4.23 -6.33 26.42
CA ASP A 256 4.63 -6.84 27.73
C ASP A 256 4.99 -5.76 28.74
N GLY A 257 5.07 -4.50 28.30
CA GLY A 257 5.48 -3.36 29.11
C GLY A 257 6.98 -3.35 29.41
N ARG A 258 7.78 -4.27 28.88
CA ARG A 258 9.24 -4.26 29.05
C ARG A 258 9.88 -3.37 27.98
N ILE A 259 10.81 -2.52 28.38
CA ILE A 259 11.54 -1.67 27.42
C ILE A 259 12.83 -2.41 27.03
N GLY A 260 12.65 -3.54 26.31
CA GLY A 260 13.72 -4.33 25.73
C GLY A 260 14.21 -3.76 24.39
N THR A 261 15.11 -4.48 23.71
CA THR A 261 15.79 -4.04 22.48
C THR A 261 14.83 -3.54 21.40
N GLY A 262 13.72 -4.25 21.12
CA GLY A 262 12.75 -3.85 20.10
C GLY A 262 12.02 -2.56 20.46
N THR A 263 11.59 -2.42 21.73
CA THR A 263 10.93 -1.21 22.23
C THR A 263 11.90 -0.02 22.21
N GLN A 264 13.15 -0.21 22.65
CA GLN A 264 14.19 0.82 22.63
C GLN A 264 14.48 1.29 21.22
N ARG A 265 14.59 0.38 20.25
CA ARG A 265 14.79 0.71 18.83
C ARG A 265 13.64 1.58 18.30
N SER A 266 12.40 1.24 18.59
CA SER A 266 11.24 2.02 18.17
C SER A 266 11.21 3.42 18.83
N LEU A 267 11.61 3.50 20.11
CA LEU A 267 11.74 4.76 20.86
C LEU A 267 12.91 5.62 20.36
N SER A 268 13.94 5.04 19.76
CA SER A 268 15.11 5.77 19.24
C SER A 268 14.84 6.49 17.91
N ALA A 269 13.74 6.18 17.21
CA ALA A 269 13.40 6.86 15.97
C ALA A 269 13.03 8.33 16.24
N SER A 270 13.60 9.27 15.48
CA SER A 270 13.30 10.70 15.57
C SER A 270 11.93 11.05 15.00
N ALA A 271 11.46 12.27 15.24
CA ALA A 271 10.25 12.78 14.61
C ALA A 271 10.41 12.90 13.09
N GLU A 272 11.60 13.24 12.63
CA GLU A 272 11.98 13.28 11.22
C GLU A 272 11.88 11.91 10.58
N ASP A 273 12.39 10.85 11.23
CA ASP A 273 12.32 9.48 10.72
C ASP A 273 10.87 9.02 10.60
N ARG A 274 10.03 9.33 11.59
CA ARG A 274 8.60 9.02 11.54
C ARG A 274 7.87 9.79 10.43
N ALA A 275 8.18 11.10 10.26
CA ALA A 275 7.63 11.88 9.16
C ALA A 275 8.03 11.29 7.80
N ARG A 276 9.30 10.91 7.61
CA ARG A 276 9.77 10.24 6.38
C ARG A 276 9.05 8.92 6.15
N GLN A 277 8.92 8.09 7.17
CA GLN A 277 8.18 6.82 7.08
C GLN A 277 6.73 7.03 6.67
N ILE A 278 6.06 8.07 7.19
CA ILE A 278 4.71 8.44 6.75
C ILE A 278 4.71 8.86 5.27
N ALA A 279 5.66 9.71 4.84
CA ALA A 279 5.75 10.16 3.45
C ALA A 279 5.90 9.00 2.47
N LEU A 280 6.73 7.99 2.78
CA LEU A 280 6.89 6.76 1.99
C LEU A 280 5.56 6.00 1.85
N ASN A 281 4.75 5.96 2.89
CA ASN A 281 3.48 5.26 2.87
C ASN A 281 2.36 6.09 2.22
N LEU A 282 2.43 7.41 2.24
CA LEU A 282 1.59 8.26 1.39
C LEU A 282 1.91 8.03 -0.09
N GLU A 283 3.20 7.88 -0.45
CA GLU A 283 3.62 7.53 -1.81
C GLU A 283 3.01 6.18 -2.25
N ARG A 284 3.18 5.11 -1.47
CA ARG A 284 2.63 3.78 -1.78
C ARG A 284 1.12 3.79 -2.00
N ARG A 285 0.39 4.61 -1.26
CA ARG A 285 -1.06 4.74 -1.43
C ARG A 285 -1.45 5.43 -2.73
N ARG A 286 -0.63 6.36 -3.24
CA ARG A 286 -0.86 7.02 -4.53
C ARG A 286 -0.75 6.07 -5.72
N TRP A 287 0.01 5.00 -5.63
CA TRP A 287 0.14 4.00 -6.70
C TRP A 287 -1.16 3.26 -7.01
N LEU A 288 -2.04 3.12 -6.01
CA LEU A 288 -3.20 2.24 -6.05
C LEU A 288 -4.41 2.90 -6.71
N GLN A 289 -5.22 2.09 -7.41
CA GLN A 289 -6.52 2.54 -7.92
C GLN A 289 -7.41 3.09 -6.80
N ARG A 290 -8.32 4.01 -7.14
CA ARG A 290 -9.23 4.66 -6.19
C ARG A 290 -10.53 3.88 -6.00
N ASP A 291 -11.00 3.21 -7.05
CA ASP A 291 -12.23 2.43 -7.02
C ASP A 291 -11.95 1.06 -6.40
N LEU A 292 -12.19 0.96 -5.10
CA LEU A 292 -11.99 -0.28 -4.36
C LEU A 292 -13.25 -1.13 -4.41
N ALA A 293 -13.09 -2.44 -4.64
CA ALA A 293 -14.17 -3.40 -4.53
C ALA A 293 -14.85 -3.29 -3.16
N PRO A 294 -16.21 -3.21 -3.10
CA PRO A 294 -16.94 -3.07 -1.85
C PRO A 294 -16.75 -4.30 -0.94
N GLU A 295 -16.52 -5.46 -1.53
CA GLU A 295 -16.17 -6.68 -0.82
C GLU A 295 -14.73 -7.08 -1.14
N ARG A 296 -13.86 -7.04 -0.12
CA ARG A 296 -12.44 -7.32 -0.30
C ARG A 296 -11.75 -7.79 0.97
N ILE A 297 -10.65 -8.49 0.79
CA ILE A 297 -9.72 -8.91 1.84
C ILE A 297 -8.43 -8.12 1.63
N GLU A 298 -8.00 -7.34 2.60
CA GLU A 298 -6.74 -6.61 2.58
C GLU A 298 -5.78 -7.19 3.63
N VAL A 299 -4.59 -7.57 3.19
CA VAL A 299 -3.51 -8.02 4.07
C VAL A 299 -2.40 -6.98 4.06
N ASN A 300 -2.14 -6.34 5.19
CA ASN A 300 -0.93 -5.55 5.37
C ASN A 300 0.19 -6.47 5.84
N THR A 301 1.10 -6.84 4.93
CA THR A 301 2.15 -7.82 5.18
C THR A 301 3.23 -7.30 6.16
N ALA A 302 3.50 -5.99 6.20
CA ALA A 302 4.39 -5.39 7.19
C ALA A 302 3.79 -5.46 8.61
N ALA A 303 2.48 -5.28 8.73
CA ALA A 303 1.77 -5.37 10.01
C ALA A 303 1.39 -6.80 10.38
N ALA A 304 1.39 -7.72 9.42
CA ALA A 304 0.86 -9.06 9.53
C ALA A 304 -0.58 -9.08 10.09
N ILE A 305 -1.43 -8.25 9.47
CA ILE A 305 -2.85 -8.08 9.80
C ILE A 305 -3.65 -8.20 8.50
N MET A 306 -4.73 -8.97 8.56
CA MET A 306 -5.74 -9.08 7.53
C MET A 306 -7.01 -8.37 7.98
N VAL A 307 -7.66 -7.65 7.07
CA VAL A 307 -8.97 -7.01 7.29
C VAL A 307 -9.92 -7.45 6.17
N TYR A 308 -11.07 -7.95 6.54
CA TYR A 308 -12.17 -8.21 5.61
C TYR A 308 -13.14 -7.05 5.60
N TRP A 309 -13.42 -6.55 4.40
CA TRP A 309 -14.31 -5.43 4.12
C TRP A 309 -15.57 -5.94 3.43
N LYS A 310 -16.72 -5.45 3.86
CA LYS A 310 -18.00 -5.69 3.22
C LYS A 310 -18.77 -4.38 3.11
N ASP A 311 -19.35 -4.12 1.94
CA ASP A 311 -20.06 -2.87 1.65
C ASP A 311 -19.19 -1.62 1.94
N GLY A 312 -17.89 -1.72 1.64
CA GLY A 312 -16.91 -0.66 1.87
C GLY A 312 -16.54 -0.41 3.34
N ARG A 313 -16.98 -1.26 4.29
CA ARG A 313 -16.69 -1.14 5.72
C ARG A 313 -15.87 -2.32 6.24
N PRO A 314 -14.92 -2.12 7.17
CA PRO A 314 -14.22 -3.22 7.81
C PRO A 314 -15.18 -3.96 8.75
N VAL A 315 -15.32 -5.27 8.57
CA VAL A 315 -16.24 -6.10 9.37
C VAL A 315 -15.53 -7.15 10.19
N HIS A 316 -14.29 -7.52 9.83
CA HIS A 316 -13.51 -8.51 10.55
C HIS A 316 -12.02 -8.30 10.38
N SER A 317 -11.23 -8.68 11.38
CA SER A 317 -9.77 -8.58 11.33
C SER A 317 -9.12 -9.80 11.99
N ASN A 318 -8.10 -10.37 11.34
CA ASN A 318 -7.31 -11.48 11.85
C ASN A 318 -5.82 -11.12 11.89
N ARG A 319 -5.08 -11.72 12.83
CA ARG A 319 -3.63 -11.80 12.72
C ARG A 319 -3.29 -12.77 11.59
N VAL A 320 -2.19 -12.50 10.91
CA VAL A 320 -1.67 -13.38 9.86
C VAL A 320 -0.17 -13.63 10.08
N VAL A 321 0.34 -14.69 9.43
CA VAL A 321 1.78 -14.91 9.27
C VAL A 321 2.07 -14.76 7.79
N CYS A 322 3.00 -13.88 7.44
CA CYS A 322 3.41 -13.58 6.07
C CYS A 322 4.79 -14.16 5.76
N GLY A 323 5.23 -14.02 4.54
CA GLY A 323 6.54 -14.46 4.07
C GLY A 323 7.70 -13.89 4.90
N SER A 324 8.76 -14.67 5.06
CA SER A 324 10.01 -14.22 5.67
C SER A 324 10.73 -13.19 4.79
N PRO A 325 11.73 -12.47 5.31
CA PRO A 325 12.55 -11.57 4.48
C PRO A 325 13.15 -12.23 3.24
N ASP A 326 13.53 -13.51 3.34
CA ASP A 326 14.10 -14.29 2.22
C ASP A 326 13.02 -14.81 1.24
N ASN A 327 11.77 -14.90 1.68
CA ASN A 327 10.64 -15.41 0.91
C ASN A 327 9.45 -14.45 1.07
N GLN A 328 9.62 -13.23 0.58
CA GLN A 328 8.65 -12.15 0.81
C GLN A 328 7.27 -12.45 0.21
N THR A 329 6.22 -12.10 0.94
CA THR A 329 4.89 -12.02 0.36
C THR A 329 4.86 -10.81 -0.61
N PRO A 330 4.50 -11.01 -1.89
CA PRO A 330 4.48 -9.93 -2.88
C PRO A 330 3.34 -8.95 -2.66
N SER A 331 3.45 -7.76 -3.26
CA SER A 331 2.33 -6.82 -3.39
C SER A 331 1.50 -7.18 -4.61
N LEU A 332 0.29 -7.71 -4.40
CA LEU A 332 -0.59 -8.14 -5.49
C LEU A 332 -2.07 -7.93 -5.19
N GLU A 333 -2.85 -7.82 -6.26
CA GLU A 333 -4.31 -7.77 -6.23
C GLU A 333 -4.88 -8.86 -7.12
N LYS A 334 -5.65 -9.79 -6.54
CA LYS A 334 -6.23 -10.94 -7.25
C LYS A 334 -7.67 -11.17 -6.85
N GLN A 335 -8.41 -11.82 -7.72
CA GLN A 335 -9.76 -12.28 -7.40
C GLN A 335 -9.68 -13.52 -6.52
N PHE A 336 -10.51 -13.54 -5.50
CA PHE A 336 -10.78 -14.73 -4.69
C PHE A 336 -11.42 -15.82 -5.56
N ALA A 337 -10.99 -17.05 -5.41
CA ALA A 337 -11.51 -18.16 -6.21
C ALA A 337 -12.45 -19.07 -5.41
N SER A 338 -12.00 -19.59 -4.29
CA SER A 338 -12.76 -20.58 -3.51
C SER A 338 -12.25 -20.72 -2.08
N VAL A 339 -13.11 -21.21 -1.18
CA VAL A 339 -12.75 -21.85 0.08
C VAL A 339 -12.56 -23.33 -0.17
N VAL A 340 -11.43 -23.90 0.24
CA VAL A 340 -11.20 -25.34 0.20
C VAL A 340 -11.15 -25.88 1.61
N ALA A 341 -12.12 -26.71 1.98
CA ALA A 341 -12.13 -27.45 3.23
C ALA A 341 -11.15 -28.64 3.15
N ASN A 342 -10.40 -28.89 4.22
CA ASN A 342 -9.43 -29.99 4.33
C ASN A 342 -8.50 -30.13 3.11
N PRO A 343 -7.72 -29.08 2.77
CA PRO A 343 -6.92 -29.06 1.56
C PRO A 343 -5.72 -30.01 1.64
N PRO A 344 -5.42 -30.81 0.60
CA PRO A 344 -4.10 -31.39 0.46
C PRO A 344 -3.09 -30.31 0.05
N TRP A 345 -1.84 -30.47 0.46
CA TRP A 345 -0.78 -29.56 0.06
C TRP A 345 0.09 -30.15 -1.04
N TYR A 346 -0.03 -29.62 -2.23
CA TYR A 346 0.89 -29.88 -3.33
C TYR A 346 2.12 -29.02 -3.12
N VAL A 347 3.21 -29.66 -2.69
CA VAL A 347 4.43 -28.96 -2.27
C VAL A 347 5.12 -28.34 -3.49
N PRO A 348 5.41 -27.02 -3.46
CA PRO A 348 6.22 -26.38 -4.50
C PRO A 348 7.56 -27.09 -4.68
N ALA A 349 8.02 -27.21 -5.94
CA ALA A 349 9.22 -27.96 -6.28
C ALA A 349 10.50 -27.47 -5.55
N SER A 350 10.60 -26.16 -5.29
CA SER A 350 11.70 -25.58 -4.51
C SER A 350 11.72 -26.06 -3.06
N ILE A 351 10.57 -26.02 -2.37
CA ILE A 351 10.42 -26.49 -0.99
C ILE A 351 10.63 -28.01 -0.94
N ALA A 352 10.02 -28.74 -1.87
CA ALA A 352 10.21 -30.20 -1.92
C ALA A 352 11.68 -30.58 -2.02
N ARG A 353 12.41 -29.94 -2.95
CA ARG A 353 13.84 -30.25 -3.22
C ARG A 353 14.76 -29.83 -2.09
N ASN A 354 14.55 -28.63 -1.54
CA ASN A 354 15.51 -28.02 -0.64
C ASN A 354 15.25 -28.39 0.83
N GLU A 355 14.01 -28.71 1.20
CA GLU A 355 13.63 -28.83 2.62
C GLU A 355 12.98 -30.17 2.99
N ILE A 356 12.25 -30.82 2.09
CA ILE A 356 11.49 -32.03 2.41
C ILE A 356 12.24 -33.30 2.01
N LEU A 357 12.61 -33.42 0.73
CA LEU A 357 13.26 -34.61 0.22
C LEU A 357 14.59 -34.93 0.92
N PRO A 358 15.44 -33.97 1.31
CA PRO A 358 16.67 -34.23 2.05
C PRO A 358 16.43 -34.87 3.43
N LYS A 359 15.26 -34.70 4.03
CA LYS A 359 14.88 -35.31 5.33
C LYS A 359 14.56 -36.82 5.22
N GLY A 360 14.42 -37.33 3.99
CA GLY A 360 14.30 -38.74 3.68
C GLY A 360 12.87 -39.34 3.86
N PRO A 361 12.71 -40.64 3.52
CA PRO A 361 11.39 -41.30 3.50
C PRO A 361 10.70 -41.39 4.85
N GLY A 362 11.46 -41.41 5.94
CA GLY A 362 10.93 -41.42 7.29
C GLY A 362 10.14 -40.16 7.63
N TYR A 363 10.68 -39.00 7.19
CA TYR A 363 10.02 -37.71 7.34
C TYR A 363 8.73 -37.64 6.52
N LEU A 364 8.73 -38.12 5.28
CA LEU A 364 7.53 -38.16 4.43
C LEU A 364 6.41 -38.94 5.10
N ARG A 365 6.71 -40.16 5.61
CA ARG A 365 5.71 -40.98 6.30
C ARG A 365 5.18 -40.33 7.57
N ALA A 366 6.09 -39.78 8.40
CA ALA A 366 5.71 -39.13 9.65
C ALA A 366 4.80 -37.93 9.45
N ASN A 367 4.96 -37.21 8.32
CA ASN A 367 4.18 -36.04 7.96
C ASN A 367 3.04 -36.32 6.98
N ASN A 368 2.64 -37.58 6.80
CA ASN A 368 1.54 -37.98 5.92
C ASN A 368 1.74 -37.50 4.45
N MET A 369 3.00 -37.54 3.98
CA MET A 369 3.39 -37.14 2.63
C MET A 369 3.66 -38.34 1.73
N PHE A 370 3.43 -38.18 0.43
CA PHE A 370 3.78 -39.16 -0.59
C PHE A 370 4.26 -38.44 -1.86
N ILE A 371 4.94 -39.19 -2.73
CA ILE A 371 5.39 -38.71 -4.03
C ILE A 371 4.45 -39.31 -5.07
N THR A 372 3.88 -38.47 -5.94
CA THR A 372 3.04 -38.90 -7.05
C THR A 372 3.90 -39.51 -8.18
N ASP A 373 3.28 -40.23 -9.14
CA ASP A 373 3.98 -40.75 -10.31
C ASP A 373 4.65 -39.64 -11.16
N ALA A 374 4.15 -38.42 -11.08
CA ALA A 374 4.74 -37.23 -11.69
C ALA A 374 5.90 -36.62 -10.86
N GLY A 375 6.29 -37.22 -9.74
CA GLY A 375 7.38 -36.74 -8.90
C GLY A 375 7.01 -35.58 -7.95
N THR A 376 5.73 -35.21 -7.86
CA THR A 376 5.28 -34.14 -6.96
C THR A 376 5.11 -34.68 -5.54
N VAL A 377 5.69 -34.00 -4.54
CA VAL A 377 5.43 -34.28 -3.13
C VAL A 377 4.06 -33.72 -2.77
N VAL A 378 3.20 -34.54 -2.18
CA VAL A 378 1.86 -34.16 -1.73
C VAL A 378 1.69 -34.53 -0.27
N GLN A 379 1.26 -33.60 0.58
CA GLN A 379 0.81 -33.87 1.93
C GLN A 379 -0.71 -34.04 1.93
N ARG A 380 -1.20 -35.15 2.50
CA ARG A 380 -2.64 -35.35 2.68
C ARG A 380 -3.20 -34.39 3.70
N ALA A 381 -4.47 -34.05 3.56
CA ALA A 381 -5.21 -33.28 4.55
C ALA A 381 -5.19 -34.00 5.93
N GLY A 382 -5.18 -33.23 6.99
CA GLY A 382 -5.17 -33.75 8.35
C GLY A 382 -4.85 -32.67 9.38
N PRO A 383 -4.97 -33.01 10.68
CA PRO A 383 -4.79 -32.03 11.77
C PRO A 383 -3.38 -31.45 11.86
N THR A 384 -2.38 -32.16 11.35
CA THR A 384 -0.98 -31.73 11.32
C THR A 384 -0.52 -31.27 9.93
N ALA A 385 -1.45 -31.22 8.96
CA ALA A 385 -1.13 -30.76 7.61
C ALA A 385 -0.74 -29.27 7.60
N ALA A 386 0.28 -28.92 6.82
CA ALA A 386 0.82 -27.56 6.79
C ALA A 386 -0.22 -26.49 6.41
N LEU A 387 -1.22 -26.85 5.60
CA LEU A 387 -2.33 -25.96 5.22
C LEU A 387 -3.48 -25.93 6.25
N GLY A 388 -3.40 -26.70 7.36
CA GLY A 388 -4.48 -26.80 8.32
C GLY A 388 -5.78 -27.32 7.72
N TYR A 389 -6.90 -26.76 8.18
CA TYR A 389 -8.24 -27.20 7.78
C TYR A 389 -8.86 -26.41 6.62
N VAL A 390 -8.27 -25.28 6.24
CA VAL A 390 -8.84 -24.37 5.25
C VAL A 390 -7.77 -23.73 4.39
N LYS A 391 -8.05 -23.65 3.08
CA LYS A 391 -7.31 -22.84 2.13
C LYS A 391 -8.26 -21.88 1.41
N PHE A 392 -7.83 -20.64 1.25
CA PHE A 392 -8.51 -19.60 0.47
C PHE A 392 -7.74 -19.41 -0.83
N GLU A 393 -8.28 -19.92 -1.93
CA GLU A 393 -7.64 -19.87 -3.23
C GLU A 393 -7.84 -18.52 -3.91
N LEU A 394 -6.81 -18.05 -4.58
CA LEU A 394 -6.84 -16.87 -5.42
C LEU A 394 -6.73 -17.30 -6.91
N ARG A 395 -7.25 -16.48 -7.80
CA ARG A 395 -7.00 -16.60 -9.24
C ARG A 395 -5.63 -16.02 -9.55
N ASP A 396 -4.59 -16.77 -9.22
CA ASP A 396 -3.20 -16.33 -9.25
C ASP A 396 -2.30 -17.35 -9.93
N SER A 397 -1.29 -16.86 -10.68
CA SER A 397 -0.25 -17.66 -11.34
C SER A 397 0.99 -17.92 -10.48
N TYR A 398 1.13 -17.23 -9.34
CA TYR A 398 2.30 -17.31 -8.46
C TYR A 398 2.14 -18.35 -7.35
N ALA A 399 1.02 -19.07 -7.32
CA ALA A 399 0.68 -20.03 -6.27
C ALA A 399 0.63 -19.42 -4.85
N ILE A 400 0.31 -18.12 -4.75
CA ILE A 400 0.07 -17.43 -3.48
C ILE A 400 -1.38 -17.64 -3.07
N PHE A 401 -1.60 -18.00 -1.82
CA PHE A 401 -2.92 -18.18 -1.24
C PHE A 401 -2.91 -17.88 0.26
N LEU A 402 -4.12 -17.75 0.84
CA LEU A 402 -4.28 -17.68 2.28
C LEU A 402 -4.69 -19.06 2.79
N HIS A 403 -4.27 -19.42 4.00
CA HIS A 403 -4.58 -20.75 4.55
C HIS A 403 -4.51 -20.80 6.07
N ASP A 404 -5.06 -21.87 6.62
CA ASP A 404 -4.90 -22.26 8.02
C ASP A 404 -3.49 -22.83 8.29
N THR A 405 -3.17 -23.11 9.53
CA THR A 405 -1.91 -23.74 9.94
C THR A 405 -2.08 -24.48 11.25
N PRO A 406 -1.38 -25.61 11.49
CA PRO A 406 -1.29 -26.23 12.81
C PRO A 406 -0.44 -25.41 13.79
N SER A 407 0.47 -24.57 13.30
CA SER A 407 1.40 -23.74 14.11
C SER A 407 0.70 -22.49 14.68
N LYS A 408 -0.35 -22.68 15.47
CA LYS A 408 -1.18 -21.58 16.02
C LYS A 408 -0.41 -20.63 16.94
N ALA A 409 0.64 -21.10 17.61
CA ALA A 409 1.47 -20.28 18.48
C ALA A 409 2.17 -19.12 17.73
N ALA A 410 2.43 -19.28 16.44
CA ALA A 410 3.06 -18.25 15.60
C ALA A 410 2.27 -16.94 15.56
N PHE A 411 0.94 -16.98 15.71
CA PHE A 411 0.11 -15.78 15.74
C PHE A 411 0.31 -14.91 17.00
N ASN A 412 0.89 -15.46 18.05
CA ASN A 412 1.18 -14.73 19.30
C ASN A 412 2.52 -14.00 19.26
N LEU A 413 3.35 -14.24 18.24
CA LEU A 413 4.61 -13.56 18.08
C LEU A 413 4.39 -12.10 17.63
N ALA A 414 5.28 -11.21 18.04
CA ALA A 414 5.29 -9.82 17.59
C ALA A 414 5.71 -9.76 16.11
N MET A 415 6.78 -10.46 15.74
CA MET A 415 7.23 -10.58 14.34
C MET A 415 6.65 -11.86 13.74
N ARG A 416 5.82 -11.69 12.72
CA ARG A 416 5.08 -12.77 12.06
C ARG A 416 5.40 -12.92 10.56
N GLN A 417 6.52 -12.40 10.10
CA GLN A 417 7.03 -12.60 8.74
C GLN A 417 7.95 -13.84 8.73
N ARG A 418 7.34 -15.05 8.55
CA ARG A 418 8.00 -16.35 8.77
C ARG A 418 7.65 -17.44 7.75
N SER A 419 6.67 -17.23 6.85
CA SER A 419 6.27 -18.24 5.85
C SER A 419 7.16 -18.20 4.60
N HIS A 420 6.90 -19.08 3.65
CA HIS A 420 7.53 -19.10 2.32
C HIS A 420 6.80 -18.23 1.29
N GLY A 421 6.03 -17.22 1.75
CA GLY A 421 5.34 -16.26 0.89
C GLY A 421 3.82 -16.31 0.99
N CYS A 422 3.22 -17.47 1.25
CA CYS A 422 1.79 -17.57 1.50
C CYS A 422 1.39 -16.94 2.83
N VAL A 423 0.09 -16.67 3.01
CA VAL A 423 -0.44 -15.98 4.18
C VAL A 423 -1.19 -16.96 5.06
N ARG A 424 -0.66 -17.27 6.26
CA ARG A 424 -1.37 -18.07 7.27
C ARG A 424 -2.34 -17.18 8.03
N VAL A 425 -3.58 -17.61 8.19
CA VAL A 425 -4.66 -16.83 8.80
C VAL A 425 -5.01 -17.42 10.17
N GLN A 426 -5.02 -16.57 11.20
CA GLN A 426 -5.53 -16.92 12.51
C GLN A 426 -7.04 -17.20 12.41
N ASP A 427 -7.53 -18.22 13.15
CA ASP A 427 -8.95 -18.58 13.19
C ASP A 427 -9.59 -18.73 11.79
N ALA A 428 -8.82 -19.38 10.88
CA ALA A 428 -9.17 -19.47 9.47
C ALA A 428 -10.49 -20.22 9.21
N VAL A 429 -10.87 -21.19 10.04
CA VAL A 429 -12.14 -21.90 9.94
C VAL A 429 -13.31 -20.96 10.22
N GLU A 430 -13.21 -20.15 11.25
CA GLU A 430 -14.21 -19.13 11.62
C GLU A 430 -14.31 -18.07 10.53
N PHE A 431 -13.18 -17.66 9.95
CA PHE A 431 -13.15 -16.73 8.82
C PHE A 431 -13.82 -17.34 7.57
N ALA A 432 -13.60 -18.63 7.27
CA ALA A 432 -14.28 -19.32 6.19
C ALA A 432 -15.80 -19.35 6.39
N ARG A 433 -16.26 -19.64 7.61
CA ARG A 433 -17.68 -19.58 7.96
C ARG A 433 -18.26 -18.18 7.78
N LEU A 434 -17.53 -17.14 8.19
CA LEU A 434 -17.93 -15.74 7.96
C LEU A 434 -18.08 -15.43 6.47
N LEU A 435 -17.12 -15.85 5.65
CA LEU A 435 -17.18 -15.66 4.19
C LEU A 435 -18.36 -16.39 3.54
N LEU A 436 -18.71 -17.58 4.04
CA LEU A 436 -19.77 -18.41 3.49
C LEU A 436 -21.15 -18.11 4.09
N SER A 437 -21.23 -17.42 5.25
CA SER A 437 -22.47 -17.15 5.97
C SER A 437 -23.57 -16.42 5.20
N PRO A 438 -23.29 -15.61 4.13
CA PRO A 438 -24.36 -15.04 3.32
C PRO A 438 -25.17 -16.06 2.52
N ASP A 439 -24.63 -17.29 2.34
CA ASP A 439 -25.34 -18.40 1.68
C ASP A 439 -25.35 -19.62 2.63
N PRO A 440 -26.49 -19.89 3.30
CA PRO A 440 -26.61 -21.01 4.25
C PRO A 440 -26.32 -22.38 3.63
N ALA A 441 -26.55 -22.56 2.33
CA ALA A 441 -26.28 -23.85 1.65
C ALA A 441 -24.77 -24.06 1.45
N LEU A 442 -24.02 -23.02 1.15
CA LEU A 442 -22.55 -23.08 1.06
C LEU A 442 -21.92 -23.28 2.43
N LEU A 443 -22.45 -22.61 3.45
CA LEU A 443 -22.01 -22.79 4.84
C LEU A 443 -22.23 -24.23 5.31
N ALA A 444 -23.42 -24.79 5.08
CA ALA A 444 -23.71 -26.18 5.42
C ALA A 444 -22.79 -27.17 4.73
N GLN A 445 -22.47 -26.95 3.43
CA GLN A 445 -21.51 -27.76 2.70
C GLN A 445 -20.10 -27.71 3.30
N PHE A 446 -19.69 -26.54 3.79
CA PHE A 446 -18.40 -26.39 4.44
C PHE A 446 -18.36 -27.11 5.79
N ASP A 447 -19.39 -26.95 6.61
CA ASP A 447 -19.46 -27.61 7.92
C ASP A 447 -19.52 -29.13 7.78
N GLU A 448 -20.31 -29.68 6.83
CA GLU A 448 -20.32 -31.09 6.50
C GLU A 448 -18.92 -31.60 6.10
N ALA A 449 -18.22 -30.86 5.23
CA ALA A 449 -16.87 -31.23 4.83
C ALA A 449 -15.87 -31.18 5.99
N GLN A 450 -16.03 -30.25 6.94
CA GLN A 450 -15.21 -30.19 8.15
C GLN A 450 -15.47 -31.41 9.05
N ASP A 451 -16.71 -31.82 9.23
CA ASP A 451 -17.10 -32.96 10.06
C ASP A 451 -16.65 -34.30 9.48
N THR A 452 -16.81 -34.46 8.15
CA THR A 452 -16.44 -35.70 7.42
C THR A 452 -14.95 -35.77 7.10
N ARG A 453 -14.19 -34.67 7.24
CA ARG A 453 -12.79 -34.53 6.82
C ARG A 453 -12.60 -34.70 5.32
N GLU A 454 -13.64 -34.52 4.52
CA GLU A 454 -13.57 -34.55 3.08
C GLU A 454 -12.92 -33.27 2.52
N THR A 455 -12.09 -33.41 1.48
CA THR A 455 -11.60 -32.25 0.72
C THR A 455 -12.70 -31.74 -0.18
N LYS A 456 -13.21 -30.52 0.07
CA LYS A 456 -14.27 -29.91 -0.70
C LYS A 456 -13.94 -28.48 -1.08
N ARG A 457 -14.06 -28.16 -2.39
CA ARG A 457 -13.89 -26.81 -2.92
C ARG A 457 -15.25 -26.13 -3.04
N ILE A 458 -15.39 -24.95 -2.43
CA ILE A 458 -16.64 -24.18 -2.35
C ILE A 458 -16.40 -22.79 -2.93
N GLN A 459 -17.14 -22.46 -3.98
CA GLN A 459 -17.11 -21.15 -4.62
C GLN A 459 -18.23 -20.28 -4.03
N THR A 460 -17.91 -19.03 -3.69
CA THR A 460 -18.90 -18.12 -3.08
C THR A 460 -19.89 -17.56 -4.09
N GLY A 461 -19.58 -17.60 -5.39
CA GLY A 461 -20.38 -16.94 -6.43
C GLY A 461 -20.30 -15.40 -6.39
N ARG A 462 -19.53 -14.82 -5.45
CA ARG A 462 -19.35 -13.37 -5.26
C ARG A 462 -17.99 -12.92 -5.77
N GLU A 463 -17.92 -11.67 -6.20
CA GLU A 463 -16.66 -11.02 -6.53
C GLU A 463 -16.03 -10.46 -5.26
N ILE A 464 -14.95 -11.10 -4.82
CA ILE A 464 -14.17 -10.69 -3.66
C ILE A 464 -12.74 -10.44 -4.13
N THR A 465 -12.26 -9.22 -3.92
CA THR A 465 -10.88 -8.87 -4.27
C THR A 465 -9.95 -9.10 -3.08
N VAL A 466 -8.82 -9.76 -3.30
CA VAL A 466 -7.77 -9.93 -2.29
C VAL A 466 -6.59 -9.07 -2.65
N ARG A 467 -6.15 -8.24 -1.70
CA ARG A 467 -5.04 -7.30 -1.84
C ARG A 467 -3.98 -7.59 -0.80
N LEU A 468 -2.78 -7.90 -1.23
CA LEU A 468 -1.60 -8.03 -0.37
C LEU A 468 -0.80 -6.73 -0.51
N LEU A 469 -0.68 -6.00 0.59
CA LEU A 469 -0.16 -4.64 0.66
C LEU A 469 1.02 -4.58 1.63
N TYR A 470 1.92 -3.63 1.44
CA TYR A 470 3.05 -3.41 2.34
C TYR A 470 3.06 -1.98 2.87
N TRP A 471 2.51 -1.79 4.07
CA TRP A 471 2.45 -0.49 4.72
C TRP A 471 3.15 -0.50 6.08
N THR A 472 4.28 0.20 6.17
CA THR A 472 5.08 0.36 7.39
C THR A 472 4.58 1.52 8.26
N ALA A 473 3.81 2.46 7.70
CA ALA A 473 3.00 3.43 8.43
C ALA A 473 1.56 3.42 7.91
N PHE A 474 0.60 3.33 8.81
CA PHE A 474 -0.83 3.28 8.50
C PHE A 474 -1.64 3.80 9.70
N VAL A 475 -2.94 3.89 9.56
CA VAL A 475 -3.82 4.36 10.62
C VAL A 475 -4.48 3.16 11.29
N ASP A 476 -4.40 3.09 12.62
CA ASP A 476 -5.04 2.06 13.43
C ASP A 476 -6.56 2.27 13.57
N GLY A 477 -7.25 1.31 14.19
CA GLY A 477 -8.69 1.41 14.43
C GLY A 477 -9.14 2.56 15.35
N GLN A 478 -8.19 3.27 15.96
CA GLN A 478 -8.42 4.46 16.80
C GLN A 478 -8.10 5.77 16.07
N GLY A 479 -7.77 5.71 14.78
CA GLY A 479 -7.40 6.87 13.98
C GLY A 479 -5.98 7.39 14.22
N ARG A 480 -5.12 6.66 14.94
CA ARG A 480 -3.74 7.03 15.23
C ARG A 480 -2.77 6.44 14.21
N VAL A 481 -1.69 7.14 13.92
CA VAL A 481 -0.64 6.60 13.06
C VAL A 481 0.10 5.48 13.80
N ALA A 482 0.07 4.30 13.23
CA ALA A 482 0.78 3.11 13.68
C ALA A 482 1.98 2.85 12.76
N PHE A 483 3.05 2.32 13.33
CA PHE A 483 4.30 2.07 12.63
C PHE A 483 4.69 0.60 12.69
N ARG A 484 5.39 0.13 11.67
CA ARG A 484 6.00 -1.22 11.62
C ARG A 484 7.45 -1.09 11.17
N GLU A 485 8.24 -2.04 11.55
CA GLU A 485 9.59 -2.17 11.01
C GLU A 485 9.54 -2.53 9.52
N ASP A 486 10.51 -2.06 8.76
CA ASP A 486 10.67 -2.37 7.35
C ASP A 486 11.37 -3.73 7.18
N VAL A 487 10.64 -4.80 7.48
CA VAL A 487 11.18 -6.17 7.50
C VAL A 487 11.62 -6.67 6.12
N TYR A 488 11.11 -6.07 5.03
CA TYR A 488 11.45 -6.45 3.65
C TYR A 488 12.45 -5.49 2.99
N GLY A 489 12.87 -4.43 3.67
CA GLY A 489 13.81 -3.43 3.12
C GLY A 489 13.22 -2.59 1.98
N ARG A 490 11.87 -2.51 1.89
CA ARG A 490 11.17 -1.78 0.82
C ARG A 490 11.09 -0.27 1.08
N ASP A 491 11.15 0.17 2.34
CA ASP A 491 11.24 1.59 2.69
C ASP A 491 12.58 2.17 2.25
N ASP A 492 13.66 1.46 2.45
CA ASP A 492 15.00 1.90 2.04
C ASP A 492 15.07 2.10 0.51
N LYS A 493 14.61 1.11 -0.29
CA LYS A 493 14.58 1.19 -1.76
C LYS A 493 13.73 2.37 -2.24
N LEU A 494 12.55 2.56 -1.64
CA LEU A 494 11.65 3.66 -2.01
C LEU A 494 12.22 5.03 -1.61
N ALA A 495 12.83 5.13 -0.44
CA ALA A 495 13.46 6.35 0.02
C ALA A 495 14.62 6.77 -0.89
N GLU A 496 15.45 5.82 -1.30
CA GLU A 496 16.53 6.05 -2.27
C GLU A 496 15.98 6.58 -3.59
N ALA A 497 14.92 5.95 -4.13
CA ALA A 497 14.28 6.37 -5.36
C ALA A 497 13.63 7.77 -5.28
N LEU A 498 13.19 8.18 -4.09
CA LEU A 498 12.63 9.51 -3.82
C LEU A 498 13.70 10.55 -3.42
N GLY A 499 14.96 10.16 -3.27
CA GLY A 499 16.01 11.04 -2.76
C GLY A 499 15.83 11.43 -1.29
N ILE A 500 15.12 10.62 -0.50
CA ILE A 500 14.84 10.83 0.91
C ILE A 500 15.89 10.09 1.75
N ALA A 501 16.67 10.81 2.56
CA ALA A 501 17.58 10.17 3.52
C ALA A 501 16.75 9.45 4.61
N VAL A 502 16.91 8.14 4.76
CA VAL A 502 16.31 7.33 5.82
C VAL A 502 17.36 6.86 6.80
N SER A 503 17.10 7.07 8.08
CA SER A 503 17.97 6.64 9.19
C SER A 503 17.22 5.75 10.19
N LEU A 504 16.12 5.09 9.75
CA LEU A 504 15.39 4.16 10.63
C LEU A 504 16.31 3.02 11.07
N PRO A 505 16.30 2.68 12.37
CA PRO A 505 17.10 1.57 12.87
C PRO A 505 16.67 0.27 12.18
N LYS A 506 17.63 -0.43 11.56
CA LYS A 506 17.35 -1.70 10.85
C LYS A 506 17.07 -2.82 11.85
N VAL A 507 16.18 -3.74 11.45
CA VAL A 507 16.01 -5.01 12.14
C VAL A 507 17.31 -5.79 11.99
N VAL A 508 17.98 -6.05 13.10
CA VAL A 508 19.00 -7.08 13.12
C VAL A 508 18.24 -8.39 13.38
N ASP A 509 18.18 -9.27 12.39
CA ASP A 509 17.70 -10.64 12.59
C ASP A 509 18.61 -11.29 13.66
N ASP A 510 18.09 -11.43 14.86
CA ASP A 510 18.83 -12.02 15.98
C ASP A 510 18.80 -13.56 15.94
N GLY A 511 18.31 -14.13 14.85
CA GLY A 511 18.22 -15.58 14.62
C GLY A 511 17.26 -16.33 15.55
N ARG A 512 16.56 -15.62 16.45
CA ARG A 512 15.64 -16.22 17.44
C ARG A 512 14.25 -16.37 16.86
N GLY A 513 14.07 -17.22 15.87
CA GLY A 513 12.73 -17.32 15.36
C GLY A 513 12.50 -18.24 14.19
N ARG A 514 13.50 -18.91 13.72
CA ARG A 514 13.33 -20.02 12.77
C ARG A 514 13.16 -21.29 13.58
N ASP A 515 11.90 -21.67 13.84
CA ASP A 515 11.63 -23.05 14.24
C ASP A 515 12.03 -23.93 13.06
N ALA A 516 13.11 -24.69 13.20
CA ALA A 516 13.65 -25.57 12.15
C ALA A 516 12.64 -26.62 11.65
N ASP A 517 11.50 -26.78 12.35
CA ASP A 517 10.45 -27.74 12.06
C ASP A 517 9.20 -27.12 11.39
N ASP A 518 9.15 -25.78 11.20
CA ASP A 518 7.99 -25.10 10.57
C ASP A 518 8.11 -25.10 9.04
N VAL A 519 8.10 -26.30 8.47
CA VAL A 519 8.06 -26.50 7.00
C VAL A 519 6.62 -26.38 6.53
N GLY A 520 6.25 -25.21 6.04
CA GLY A 520 4.94 -24.93 5.45
C GLY A 520 5.03 -23.81 4.43
N PRO A 521 4.03 -23.64 3.56
CA PRO A 521 4.00 -22.61 2.53
C PRO A 521 4.04 -21.19 3.09
#